data_1213e4fc947339fec103e98c444afb11
#
_entry.id   1213e4fc947339fec103e98c444afb11
#
_cell.length_a   1.000
_cell.length_b   1.000
_cell.length_c   1.000
_cell.angle_alpha   90.00
_cell.angle_beta   90.00
_cell.angle_gamma   90.00
#
_symmetry.space_group_name_H-M   'P 1'
#
loop_
_entity.id
_entity.type
_entity.pdbx_description
1 polymer ?
#
loop_
_entity_poly.entity_id
_entity_poly.type
_entity_poly.pdbx_seq_one_letter_code
_entity_poly.pdbx_strand_id
1 'polypeptide(L)'
;MGLESSENATGAVDQQERLDAYVAGFVDGEGCFHVALQRNPSTRGGWQLVPEFRVSQDAARIQVLYLVRARIGCGTVRENHRRSHDHTYVLIVRRRKDLLQRVIPFFERNPLVSCKQDEVVTFARIVRAMERGTHLRPEGFDRLAEEALTMNGGGRYRRVHRQFTIQNPQRPHAEHGAPIDAP
;
A
#
# COMPACT_ATOMS: atom_id res chain seq x y z
N MET A 1 -31.49 35.24 13.18
CA MET A 1 -30.44 35.19 12.15
C MET A 1 -29.32 34.25 12.63
N GLY A 2 -29.52 32.93 12.69
CA GLY A 2 -28.57 32.01 13.30
C GLY A 2 -28.75 30.51 12.96
N LEU A 3 -29.73 30.14 12.11
CA LEU A 3 -30.01 28.72 11.81
C LEU A 3 -29.39 28.22 10.50
N GLU A 4 -29.08 29.08 9.54
CA GLU A 4 -28.52 28.67 8.23
C GLU A 4 -27.07 28.19 8.27
N SER A 5 -26.27 28.61 9.28
CA SER A 5 -24.86 28.23 9.39
C SER A 5 -24.66 26.79 9.85
N SER A 6 -25.58 26.20 10.62
CA SER A 6 -25.45 24.84 11.15
C SER A 6 -25.85 23.76 10.14
N GLU A 7 -26.85 23.99 9.32
CA GLU A 7 -27.32 23.06 8.28
C GLU A 7 -26.28 22.93 7.14
N ASN A 8 -25.66 24.04 6.74
CA ASN A 8 -24.57 24.03 5.74
C ASN A 8 -23.34 23.29 6.23
N ALA A 9 -23.00 23.39 7.52
CA ALA A 9 -21.87 22.65 8.10
C ALA A 9 -22.14 21.13 8.14
N THR A 10 -23.35 20.72 8.52
CA THR A 10 -23.75 19.30 8.56
C THR A 10 -23.77 18.68 7.16
N GLY A 11 -24.30 19.39 6.15
CA GLY A 11 -24.30 18.94 4.76
C GLY A 11 -22.88 18.79 4.16
N ALA A 12 -21.95 19.69 4.53
CA ALA A 12 -20.56 19.60 4.09
C ALA A 12 -19.81 18.41 4.72
N VAL A 13 -20.06 18.10 6.00
CA VAL A 13 -19.48 16.94 6.70
C VAL A 13 -19.98 15.64 6.05
N ASP A 14 -21.28 15.49 5.81
CA ASP A 14 -21.87 14.34 5.17
C ASP A 14 -21.30 14.11 3.74
N GLN A 15 -21.11 15.17 2.97
CA GLN A 15 -20.49 15.07 1.65
C GLN A 15 -19.02 14.62 1.74
N GLN A 16 -18.27 15.09 2.72
CA GLN A 16 -16.88 14.67 2.93
C GLN A 16 -16.78 13.18 3.28
N GLU A 17 -17.65 12.71 4.17
CA GLU A 17 -17.72 11.30 4.59
C GLU A 17 -18.09 10.39 3.42
N ARG A 18 -19.04 10.79 2.58
CA ARG A 18 -19.40 10.05 1.36
C ARG A 18 -18.25 9.94 0.38
N LEU A 19 -17.47 11.01 0.19
CA LEU A 19 -16.30 10.99 -0.67
C LEU A 19 -15.19 10.10 -0.09
N ASP A 20 -15.00 10.10 1.21
CA ASP A 20 -14.00 9.23 1.86
C ASP A 20 -14.42 7.76 1.77
N ALA A 21 -15.70 7.45 1.97
CA ALA A 21 -16.25 6.11 1.76
C ALA A 21 -16.10 5.63 0.30
N TYR A 22 -16.37 6.52 -0.66
CA TYR A 22 -16.14 6.21 -2.08
C TYR A 22 -14.67 5.90 -2.37
N VAL A 23 -13.75 6.72 -1.85
CA VAL A 23 -12.30 6.51 -2.03
C VAL A 23 -11.87 5.19 -1.39
N ALA A 24 -12.36 4.86 -0.19
CA ALA A 24 -12.07 3.59 0.46
C ALA A 24 -12.56 2.41 -0.39
N GLY A 25 -13.81 2.42 -0.87
CA GLY A 25 -14.35 1.38 -1.74
C GLY A 25 -13.61 1.26 -3.07
N PHE A 26 -13.22 2.38 -3.69
CA PHE A 26 -12.43 2.38 -4.92
C PHE A 26 -11.04 1.76 -4.69
N VAL A 27 -10.37 2.12 -3.59
CA VAL A 27 -9.07 1.56 -3.23
C VAL A 27 -9.19 0.09 -2.83
N ASP A 28 -10.29 -0.32 -2.25
CA ASP A 28 -10.57 -1.73 -1.95
C ASP A 28 -10.57 -2.59 -3.23
N GLY A 29 -11.12 -2.09 -4.34
CA GLY A 29 -11.05 -2.74 -5.66
C GLY A 29 -9.68 -2.61 -6.33
N GLU A 30 -9.18 -1.38 -6.51
CA GLU A 30 -8.10 -1.03 -7.44
C GLU A 30 -6.77 -0.68 -6.76
N GLY A 31 -6.76 -0.48 -5.45
CA GLY A 31 -5.57 -0.08 -4.71
C GLY A 31 -4.64 -1.25 -4.39
N CYS A 32 -3.39 -0.91 -4.12
CA CYS A 32 -2.38 -1.87 -3.69
C CYS A 32 -1.49 -1.23 -2.61
N PHE A 33 -1.38 -1.93 -1.49
CA PHE A 33 -0.41 -1.67 -0.43
C PHE A 33 0.67 -2.73 -0.54
N HIS A 34 1.91 -2.35 -0.79
CA HIS A 34 2.97 -3.34 -0.83
C HIS A 34 4.30 -2.78 -0.30
N VAL A 35 5.15 -3.69 0.12
CA VAL A 35 6.53 -3.39 0.49
C VAL A 35 7.44 -4.22 -0.41
N ALA A 36 8.14 -3.54 -1.32
CA ALA A 36 9.08 -4.20 -2.21
C ALA A 36 10.41 -4.46 -1.51
N LEU A 37 10.99 -5.65 -1.71
CA LEU A 37 12.39 -5.91 -1.47
C LEU A 37 13.17 -5.54 -2.74
N GLN A 38 14.09 -4.61 -2.62
CA GLN A 38 14.92 -4.17 -3.72
C GLN A 38 16.41 -4.35 -3.38
N ARG A 39 17.20 -4.73 -4.36
CA ARG A 39 18.66 -4.73 -4.21
C ARG A 39 19.16 -3.30 -4.05
N ASN A 40 19.98 -3.11 -3.03
CA ASN A 40 20.67 -1.85 -2.79
C ASN A 40 22.07 -2.13 -2.23
N PRO A 41 23.12 -2.16 -3.09
CA PRO A 41 24.47 -2.42 -2.67
C PRO A 41 25.02 -1.46 -1.61
N SER A 42 24.41 -0.27 -1.48
CA SER A 42 24.82 0.72 -0.48
C SER A 42 24.34 0.39 0.94
N THR A 43 23.46 -0.60 1.10
CA THR A 43 23.04 -1.07 2.41
C THR A 43 23.89 -2.22 2.90
N ARG A 44 24.09 -2.34 4.22
CA ARG A 44 24.92 -3.38 4.84
C ARG A 44 24.51 -4.81 4.44
N GLY A 45 23.21 -5.05 4.23
CA GLY A 45 22.68 -6.36 3.82
C GLY A 45 22.45 -6.49 2.31
N GLY A 46 22.83 -5.49 1.49
CA GLY A 46 22.62 -5.50 0.04
C GLY A 46 21.14 -5.37 -0.40
N TRP A 47 20.21 -5.16 0.54
CA TRP A 47 18.77 -5.08 0.30
C TRP A 47 18.14 -3.90 1.04
N GLN A 48 17.02 -3.43 0.51
CA GLN A 48 16.16 -2.42 1.15
C GLN A 48 14.69 -2.74 1.03
N LEU A 49 13.91 -2.31 2.02
CA LEU A 49 12.45 -2.33 2.00
C LEU A 49 11.95 -1.00 1.41
N VAL A 50 11.07 -1.09 0.42
CA VAL A 50 10.48 0.08 -0.25
C VAL A 50 8.96 -0.01 -0.14
N PRO A 51 8.35 0.62 0.89
CA PRO A 51 6.90 0.68 1.00
C PRO A 51 6.32 1.60 -0.06
N GLU A 52 5.21 1.19 -0.64
CA GLU A 52 4.49 1.94 -1.67
C GLU A 52 2.99 1.70 -1.53
N PHE A 53 2.23 2.78 -1.52
CA PHE A 53 0.80 2.77 -1.82
C PHE A 53 0.62 3.21 -3.27
N ARG A 54 -0.20 2.46 -4.01
CA ARG A 54 -0.51 2.78 -5.41
C ARG A 54 -1.95 2.45 -5.75
N VAL A 55 -2.50 3.22 -6.68
CA VAL A 55 -3.80 2.98 -7.31
C VAL A 55 -3.65 3.27 -8.79
N SER A 56 -4.08 2.37 -9.67
CA SER A 56 -4.02 2.55 -11.11
C SER A 56 -5.42 2.63 -11.72
N GLN A 57 -5.52 3.37 -12.82
CA GLN A 57 -6.76 3.52 -13.55
C GLN A 57 -6.49 3.88 -15.02
N ASP A 58 -7.43 3.54 -15.89
CA ASP A 58 -7.43 3.95 -17.28
C ASP A 58 -7.43 5.48 -17.43
N ALA A 59 -6.81 5.98 -18.51
CA ALA A 59 -6.72 7.41 -18.82
C ALA A 59 -8.09 8.09 -18.89
N ALA A 60 -9.11 7.39 -19.39
CA ALA A 60 -10.47 7.93 -19.48
C ALA A 60 -11.11 8.20 -18.11
N ARG A 61 -10.56 7.62 -17.04
CA ARG A 61 -11.04 7.75 -15.65
C ARG A 61 -10.00 8.36 -14.72
N ILE A 62 -8.99 9.04 -15.25
CA ILE A 62 -7.88 9.64 -14.48
C ILE A 62 -8.36 10.58 -13.37
N GLN A 63 -9.51 11.23 -13.54
CA GLN A 63 -10.11 12.12 -12.53
C GLN A 63 -10.33 11.43 -11.18
N VAL A 64 -10.57 10.11 -11.17
CA VAL A 64 -10.71 9.35 -9.92
C VAL A 64 -9.38 9.32 -9.15
N LEU A 65 -8.24 9.20 -9.84
CA LEU A 65 -6.92 9.26 -9.19
C LEU A 65 -6.64 10.64 -8.58
N TYR A 66 -7.08 11.72 -9.23
CA TYR A 66 -6.97 13.06 -8.66
C TYR A 66 -7.89 13.25 -7.46
N LEU A 67 -9.09 12.66 -7.45
CA LEU A 67 -9.97 12.65 -6.29
C LEU A 67 -9.31 11.89 -5.12
N VAL A 68 -8.80 10.68 -5.35
CA VAL A 68 -8.08 9.89 -4.33
C VAL A 68 -6.91 10.71 -3.77
N ARG A 69 -6.10 11.33 -4.65
CA ARG A 69 -4.99 12.19 -4.23
C ARG A 69 -5.45 13.37 -3.38
N ALA A 70 -6.53 14.03 -3.76
CA ALA A 70 -7.07 15.19 -3.03
C ALA A 70 -7.56 14.79 -1.64
N ARG A 71 -8.26 13.64 -1.53
CA ARG A 71 -8.78 13.14 -0.24
C ARG A 71 -7.68 12.66 0.70
N ILE A 72 -6.67 11.93 0.20
CA ILE A 72 -5.52 11.47 0.99
C ILE A 72 -4.54 12.62 1.27
N GLY A 73 -4.47 13.62 0.39
CA GLY A 73 -3.64 14.82 0.55
C GLY A 73 -2.17 14.62 0.19
N CYS A 74 -1.80 13.57 -0.59
CA CYS A 74 -0.42 13.33 -1.02
C CYS A 74 -0.34 12.44 -2.26
N GLY A 75 0.87 12.26 -2.79
CA GLY A 75 1.17 11.39 -3.92
C GLY A 75 1.31 12.09 -5.26
N THR A 76 1.76 11.33 -6.25
CA THR A 76 1.98 11.78 -7.63
C THR A 76 1.18 10.91 -8.59
N VAL A 77 0.37 11.54 -9.44
CA VAL A 77 -0.31 10.87 -10.56
C VAL A 77 0.59 10.97 -11.80
N ARG A 78 0.84 9.84 -12.45
CA ARG A 78 1.67 9.77 -13.66
C ARG A 78 1.26 8.60 -14.54
N GLU A 79 1.70 8.58 -15.80
CA GLU A 79 1.57 7.40 -16.66
C GLU A 79 2.22 6.16 -16.00
N ASN A 80 1.54 5.03 -16.04
CA ASN A 80 2.00 3.78 -15.45
C ASN A 80 3.12 3.15 -16.30
N HIS A 81 2.91 3.06 -17.60
CA HIS A 81 3.85 2.45 -18.57
C HIS A 81 4.05 3.34 -19.81
N ARG A 82 5.04 4.23 -19.77
CA ARG A 82 5.33 5.17 -20.88
C ARG A 82 5.65 4.51 -22.23
N ARG A 83 5.95 3.21 -22.27
CA ARG A 83 6.36 2.48 -23.48
C ARG A 83 5.36 1.40 -23.90
N SER A 84 4.23 1.30 -23.23
CA SER A 84 3.18 0.33 -23.53
C SER A 84 2.00 1.07 -24.18
N HIS A 85 1.24 0.37 -25.02
CA HIS A 85 -0.05 0.86 -25.52
C HIS A 85 -1.15 0.85 -24.45
N ASP A 86 -0.77 0.55 -23.21
CA ASP A 86 -1.63 0.55 -22.04
C ASP A 86 -1.74 2.00 -21.52
N HIS A 87 -2.82 2.67 -21.88
CA HIS A 87 -3.11 4.04 -21.47
C HIS A 87 -3.56 4.14 -20.02
N THR A 88 -2.80 3.53 -19.09
CA THR A 88 -3.10 3.59 -17.66
C THR A 88 -2.26 4.65 -16.94
N TYR A 89 -2.90 5.28 -15.95
CA TYR A 89 -2.26 6.18 -15.00
C TYR A 89 -2.21 5.54 -13.62
N VAL A 90 -1.27 6.00 -12.81
CA VAL A 90 -1.08 5.51 -11.45
C VAL A 90 -0.85 6.68 -10.50
N LEU A 91 -1.58 6.68 -9.38
CA LEU A 91 -1.24 7.45 -8.19
C LEU A 91 -0.26 6.64 -7.36
N ILE A 92 0.88 7.24 -7.00
CA ILE A 92 1.93 6.58 -6.19
C ILE A 92 2.28 7.46 -5.00
N VAL A 93 2.38 6.82 -3.82
CA VAL A 93 2.96 7.40 -2.60
C VAL A 93 4.07 6.50 -2.10
N ARG A 94 5.32 7.02 -2.05
CA ARG A 94 6.51 6.30 -1.56
C ARG A 94 7.17 6.99 -0.37
N ARG A 95 6.94 8.30 -0.23
CA ARG A 95 7.56 9.07 0.84
C ARG A 95 7.03 8.57 2.18
N ARG A 96 7.92 8.03 3.04
CA ARG A 96 7.53 7.43 4.32
C ARG A 96 6.72 8.38 5.21
N LYS A 97 7.10 9.65 5.25
CA LYS A 97 6.36 10.68 5.98
C LYS A 97 4.91 10.78 5.51
N ASP A 98 4.68 10.76 4.19
CA ASP A 98 3.32 10.85 3.62
C ASP A 98 2.52 9.57 3.88
N LEU A 99 3.17 8.40 3.81
CA LEU A 99 2.56 7.13 4.19
C LEU A 99 2.10 7.14 5.65
N LEU A 100 2.95 7.60 6.56
CA LEU A 100 2.66 7.65 8.00
C LEU A 100 1.62 8.71 8.38
N GLN A 101 1.67 9.89 7.76
CA GLN A 101 0.87 11.04 8.19
C GLN A 101 -0.41 11.23 7.40
N ARG A 102 -0.55 10.58 6.24
CA ARG A 102 -1.68 10.77 5.33
C ARG A 102 -2.34 9.45 4.94
N VAL A 103 -1.61 8.53 4.30
CA VAL A 103 -2.19 7.30 3.76
C VAL A 103 -2.71 6.40 4.88
N ILE A 104 -1.85 6.02 5.81
CA ILE A 104 -2.22 5.10 6.90
C ILE A 104 -3.37 5.67 7.74
N PRO A 105 -3.33 6.93 8.23
CA PRO A 105 -4.43 7.48 9.00
C PRO A 105 -5.74 7.62 8.22
N PHE A 106 -5.69 7.80 6.90
CA PHE A 106 -6.89 7.83 6.08
C PHE A 106 -7.61 6.48 6.13
N PHE A 107 -6.90 5.37 5.89
CA PHE A 107 -7.49 4.03 5.88
C PHE A 107 -7.75 3.46 7.28
N GLU A 108 -7.18 4.01 8.33
CA GLU A 108 -7.57 3.70 9.71
C GLU A 108 -8.92 4.31 10.08
N ARG A 109 -9.24 5.51 9.54
CA ARG A 109 -10.57 6.14 9.70
C ARG A 109 -11.61 5.59 8.74
N ASN A 110 -11.20 5.11 7.57
CA ASN A 110 -12.05 4.58 6.52
C ASN A 110 -11.59 3.16 6.14
N PRO A 111 -11.84 2.15 7.01
CA PRO A 111 -11.35 0.80 6.80
C PRO A 111 -11.95 0.17 5.53
N LEU A 112 -11.15 -0.66 4.87
CA LEU A 112 -11.58 -1.43 3.70
C LEU A 112 -12.47 -2.60 4.14
N VAL A 113 -13.33 -3.07 3.24
CA VAL A 113 -14.30 -4.13 3.54
C VAL A 113 -13.76 -5.52 3.18
N SER A 114 -12.90 -5.60 2.17
CA SER A 114 -12.33 -6.86 1.71
C SER A 114 -11.14 -7.33 2.55
N CYS A 115 -10.60 -8.51 2.22
CA CYS A 115 -9.34 -9.02 2.80
C CYS A 115 -8.13 -8.09 2.59
N LYS A 116 -8.24 -7.08 1.74
CA LYS A 116 -7.22 -6.04 1.57
C LYS A 116 -7.02 -5.21 2.84
N GLN A 117 -7.98 -5.20 3.75
CA GLN A 117 -7.83 -4.57 5.07
C GLN A 117 -6.64 -5.17 5.86
N ASP A 118 -6.42 -6.48 5.78
CA ASP A 118 -5.28 -7.13 6.44
C ASP A 118 -3.94 -6.67 5.83
N GLU A 119 -3.93 -6.37 4.53
CA GLU A 119 -2.77 -5.77 3.86
C GLU A 119 -2.50 -4.35 4.36
N VAL A 120 -3.54 -3.53 4.57
CA VAL A 120 -3.41 -2.19 5.17
C VAL A 120 -2.79 -2.28 6.57
N VAL A 121 -3.29 -3.20 7.41
CA VAL A 121 -2.78 -3.40 8.78
C VAL A 121 -1.31 -3.83 8.76
N THR A 122 -0.97 -4.81 7.91
CA THR A 122 0.42 -5.30 7.77
C THR A 122 1.33 -4.21 7.22
N PHE A 123 0.89 -3.49 6.20
CA PHE A 123 1.60 -2.35 5.62
C PHE A 123 1.89 -1.28 6.67
N ALA A 124 0.88 -0.86 7.44
CA ALA A 124 1.02 0.14 8.49
C ALA A 124 2.02 -0.29 9.56
N ARG A 125 1.98 -1.57 9.98
CA ARG A 125 2.94 -2.14 10.95
C ARG A 125 4.37 -2.08 10.44
N ILE A 126 4.62 -2.48 9.18
CA ILE A 126 5.95 -2.46 8.57
C ILE A 126 6.45 -1.01 8.47
N VAL A 127 5.65 -0.08 7.93
CA VAL A 127 6.05 1.32 7.75
C VAL A 127 6.38 1.99 9.09
N ARG A 128 5.58 1.74 10.13
CA ARG A 128 5.83 2.23 11.49
C ARG A 128 7.07 1.61 12.12
N ALA A 129 7.33 0.33 11.90
CA ALA A 129 8.56 -0.32 12.36
C ALA A 129 9.80 0.25 11.65
N MET A 130 9.69 0.55 10.35
CA MET A 130 10.75 1.23 9.61
C MET A 130 11.02 2.64 10.14
N GLU A 131 10.00 3.37 10.57
CA GLU A 131 10.18 4.70 11.18
C GLU A 131 10.95 4.63 12.50
N ARG A 132 10.71 3.61 13.30
CA ARG A 132 11.47 3.35 14.54
C ARG A 132 12.89 2.79 14.28
N GLY A 133 13.32 2.63 13.03
CA GLY A 133 14.64 2.12 12.68
C GLY A 133 14.79 0.60 12.82
N THR A 134 13.72 -0.17 13.02
CA THR A 134 13.77 -1.63 13.18
C THR A 134 14.49 -2.32 12.01
N HIS A 135 14.29 -1.84 10.78
CA HIS A 135 14.91 -2.34 9.56
C HIS A 135 16.43 -2.08 9.45
N LEU A 136 17.00 -1.30 10.36
CA LEU A 136 18.43 -1.01 10.36
C LEU A 136 19.26 -2.11 11.07
N ARG A 137 18.60 -3.00 11.81
CA ARG A 137 19.21 -4.17 12.45
C ARG A 137 18.94 -5.42 11.59
N PRO A 138 19.91 -6.34 11.42
CA PRO A 138 19.74 -7.52 10.57
C PRO A 138 18.48 -8.34 10.89
N GLU A 139 18.27 -8.70 12.15
CA GLU A 139 17.12 -9.50 12.59
C GLU A 139 15.78 -8.74 12.39
N GLY A 140 15.82 -7.44 12.58
CA GLY A 140 14.67 -6.55 12.35
C GLY A 140 14.32 -6.45 10.87
N PHE A 141 15.36 -6.30 10.01
CA PHE A 141 15.18 -6.30 8.57
C PHE A 141 14.57 -7.60 8.08
N ASP A 142 15.14 -8.73 8.52
CA ASP A 142 14.73 -10.06 8.13
C ASP A 142 13.25 -10.32 8.47
N ARG A 143 12.84 -10.02 9.68
CA ARG A 143 11.45 -10.15 10.10
C ARG A 143 10.49 -9.29 9.25
N LEU A 144 10.85 -8.01 9.01
CA LEU A 144 10.01 -7.13 8.19
C LEU A 144 9.99 -7.55 6.73
N ALA A 145 11.07 -8.13 6.21
CA ALA A 145 11.14 -8.68 4.87
C ALA A 145 10.22 -9.91 4.72
N GLU A 146 10.19 -10.80 5.70
CA GLU A 146 9.27 -11.93 5.74
C GLU A 146 7.81 -11.47 5.74
N GLU A 147 7.47 -10.53 6.61
CA GLU A 147 6.13 -9.94 6.64
C GLU A 147 5.75 -9.31 5.28
N ALA A 148 6.68 -8.58 4.65
CA ALA A 148 6.45 -7.98 3.34
C ALA A 148 6.24 -9.02 2.23
N LEU A 149 6.85 -10.19 2.35
CA LEU A 149 6.70 -11.28 1.39
C LEU A 149 5.35 -12.01 1.51
N THR A 150 4.69 -11.97 2.67
CA THR A 150 3.35 -12.55 2.83
C THR A 150 2.24 -11.68 2.22
N MET A 151 2.51 -10.38 2.00
CA MET A 151 1.53 -9.47 1.41
C MET A 151 1.21 -9.81 -0.05
N ASN A 152 0.04 -9.42 -0.52
CA ASN A 152 -0.41 -9.55 -1.91
C ASN A 152 -0.32 -11.00 -2.44
N GLY A 153 -0.97 -11.91 -1.73
CA GLY A 153 -1.08 -13.32 -2.13
C GLY A 153 0.21 -14.13 -1.98
N GLY A 154 1.05 -13.78 -0.98
CA GLY A 154 2.25 -14.56 -0.65
C GLY A 154 3.39 -14.45 -1.66
N GLY A 155 3.38 -13.41 -2.50
CA GLY A 155 4.50 -13.13 -3.41
C GLY A 155 4.73 -14.19 -4.50
N ARG A 156 3.74 -15.02 -4.78
CA ARG A 156 3.81 -16.15 -5.74
C ARG A 156 4.41 -15.78 -7.11
N TYR A 157 4.32 -14.50 -7.50
CA TYR A 157 4.86 -13.96 -8.76
C TYR A 157 6.12 -13.08 -8.58
N ARG A 158 6.67 -12.98 -7.37
CA ARG A 158 7.84 -12.12 -7.12
C ARG A 158 9.13 -12.89 -7.41
N ARG A 159 9.83 -12.57 -8.51
CA ARG A 159 11.20 -13.08 -8.81
C ARG A 159 12.18 -12.83 -7.68
N VAL A 160 12.00 -11.75 -6.91
CA VAL A 160 12.85 -11.33 -5.79
C VAL A 160 12.78 -12.29 -4.60
N HIS A 161 11.64 -12.95 -4.35
CA HIS A 161 11.50 -13.92 -3.27
C HIS A 161 12.54 -15.03 -3.36
N ARG A 162 12.71 -15.60 -4.55
CA ARG A 162 13.66 -16.70 -4.80
C ARG A 162 15.12 -16.27 -4.56
N GLN A 163 15.49 -15.05 -5.00
CA GLN A 163 16.86 -14.54 -4.81
C GLN A 163 17.17 -14.21 -3.34
N PHE A 164 16.21 -13.67 -2.61
CA PHE A 164 16.36 -13.37 -1.20
C PHE A 164 16.51 -14.65 -0.36
N THR A 165 15.71 -15.68 -0.64
CA THR A 165 15.77 -16.98 0.02
C THR A 165 17.07 -17.73 -0.27
N ILE A 166 17.58 -17.69 -1.51
CA ILE A 166 18.85 -18.34 -1.90
C ILE A 166 20.05 -17.72 -1.17
N GLN A 167 20.01 -16.41 -0.91
CA GLN A 167 21.12 -15.70 -0.24
C GLN A 167 21.07 -15.80 1.30
N ASN A 168 19.97 -16.32 1.87
CA ASN A 168 19.76 -16.57 3.30
C ASN A 168 19.28 -18.01 3.55
N PRO A 169 20.15 -19.02 3.33
CA PRO A 169 19.76 -20.44 3.36
C PRO A 169 19.35 -20.97 4.76
N GLN A 170 19.55 -20.21 5.82
CA GLN A 170 19.15 -20.61 7.19
C GLN A 170 17.71 -20.28 7.55
N ARG A 171 16.90 -19.77 6.60
CA ARG A 171 15.49 -19.48 6.83
C ARG A 171 14.64 -20.70 6.54
N PRO A 172 13.75 -21.09 7.47
CA PRO A 172 12.78 -22.14 7.19
C PRO A 172 11.90 -21.72 6.02
N HIS A 173 11.77 -22.59 5.03
CA HIS A 173 10.75 -22.45 4.00
C HIS A 173 9.39 -22.49 4.71
N ALA A 174 8.55 -21.46 4.54
CA ALA A 174 7.14 -21.58 4.86
C ALA A 174 6.59 -22.75 4.03
N GLU A 175 6.25 -23.84 4.69
CA GLU A 175 5.64 -25.00 4.05
C GLU A 175 4.41 -24.53 3.29
N HIS A 176 4.41 -24.77 2.00
CA HIS A 176 3.26 -24.50 1.15
C HIS A 176 2.12 -25.39 1.62
N GLY A 177 1.07 -24.78 2.16
CA GLY A 177 -0.17 -25.49 2.41
C GLY A 177 -0.56 -26.29 1.17
N ALA A 178 -0.83 -27.58 1.36
CA ALA A 178 -1.29 -28.48 0.34
C ALA A 178 -2.51 -27.90 -0.41
N PRO A 179 -2.68 -28.19 -1.70
CA PRO A 179 -3.86 -27.80 -2.43
C PRO A 179 -5.09 -28.38 -1.72
N ILE A 180 -6.07 -27.53 -1.44
CA ILE A 180 -7.38 -27.99 -0.99
C ILE A 180 -8.03 -28.56 -2.24
N ASP A 181 -8.09 -29.87 -2.34
CA ASP A 181 -8.92 -30.55 -3.32
C ASP A 181 -10.38 -30.13 -3.07
N ALA A 182 -10.95 -29.40 -4.01
CA ALA A 182 -12.39 -29.12 -4.03
C ALA A 182 -13.12 -30.33 -4.61
N PRO A 183 -14.29 -30.71 -4.06
CA PRO A 183 -15.14 -31.79 -4.57
C PRO A 183 -15.78 -31.43 -5.90
#